data_1de54895e2cfe272c5db9f1f7405722c
#
_entry.id   1de54895e2cfe272c5db9f1f7405722c
#
_cell.length_a   1.000
_cell.length_b   1.000
_cell.length_c   1.000
_cell.angle_alpha   90.00
_cell.angle_beta   90.00
_cell.angle_gamma   90.00
#
_symmetry.space_group_name_H-M   'P 1'
#
loop_
_entity.id
_entity.type
_entity.pdbx_description
1 polymer ?
#
loop_
_entity_poly.entity_id
_entity_poly.type
_entity_poly.pdbx_seq_one_letter_code
_entity_poly.pdbx_strand_id
1 'polypeptide(L)'
;MALPDFTMRQLLEAGAHFGHQSHRCNPKMEPYIYGSRNSIHIIDLAQTVPLLHQALKTVSDTVAKGGRVLFVGTKRQASDEIAAAAKRSAQYFVNARWLGGMLTNWKTISASISRLRKVDELLGEGAKGLTKKERLMLSRERDKLETALGGIKDMGGVPDLVFVIDTNKEALAIKEANRLKIPVIAILDTNSDPDGIAYPVPANDDAGRAIQLYCDLVARAAIDGISRGQGAQGVDIGEAETPVAEPLPETPEPEASTTEQFELLSAPRGAPDDLAKLTGVGPQIVKKLNEHGVFHYWQLAAMTPDETAKLDADLRFNGRVARDKWSEQARALMAAE
;
A
#
# COMPACT_ATOMS: atom_id res chain seq x y z
N MET A 1 6.16 5.60 11.18
CA MET A 1 4.72 5.21 11.08
C MET A 1 4.28 4.65 12.43
N ALA A 2 2.97 4.66 12.73
CA ALA A 2 2.44 4.09 13.97
C ALA A 2 2.11 2.60 13.77
N LEU A 3 2.17 1.80 14.84
CA LEU A 3 1.69 0.41 14.85
C LEU A 3 0.31 0.35 14.19
N PRO A 4 -0.01 -0.74 13.45
CA PRO A 4 -1.30 -0.88 12.81
C PRO A 4 -2.42 -0.84 13.85
N ASP A 5 -3.36 0.08 13.66
CA ASP A 5 -4.54 0.20 14.50
C ASP A 5 -5.64 -0.75 14.00
N PHE A 6 -6.36 -1.34 14.94
CA PHE A 6 -7.51 -2.21 14.68
C PHE A 6 -8.50 -2.12 15.83
N THR A 7 -9.75 -2.38 15.53
CA THR A 7 -10.85 -2.31 16.50
C THR A 7 -11.44 -3.69 16.79
N MET A 8 -11.98 -3.86 17.98
CA MET A 8 -12.75 -5.07 18.34
C MET A 8 -13.89 -5.34 17.35
N ARG A 9 -14.49 -4.27 16.79
CA ARG A 9 -15.53 -4.38 15.78
C ARG A 9 -15.02 -5.06 14.50
N GLN A 10 -13.83 -4.71 14.02
CA GLN A 10 -13.22 -5.35 12.86
C GLN A 10 -12.96 -6.84 13.10
N LEU A 11 -12.49 -7.22 14.30
CA LEU A 11 -12.33 -8.62 14.69
C LEU A 11 -13.66 -9.36 14.70
N LEU A 12 -14.72 -8.72 15.24
CA LEU A 12 -16.06 -9.30 15.26
C LEU A 12 -16.62 -9.51 13.84
N GLU A 13 -16.50 -8.52 12.96
CA GLU A 13 -16.95 -8.56 11.56
C GLU A 13 -16.16 -9.60 10.73
N ALA A 14 -14.88 -9.79 11.03
CA ALA A 14 -14.06 -10.84 10.44
C ALA A 14 -14.42 -12.25 10.94
N GLY A 15 -15.16 -12.37 12.04
CA GLY A 15 -15.54 -13.64 12.65
C GLY A 15 -14.46 -14.26 13.54
N ALA A 16 -13.57 -13.44 14.10
CA ALA A 16 -12.48 -13.89 14.98
C ALA A 16 -12.97 -14.51 16.29
N HIS A 17 -14.20 -14.20 16.72
CA HIS A 17 -14.81 -14.68 17.95
C HIS A 17 -15.39 -16.11 17.87
N PHE A 18 -15.54 -16.67 16.68
CA PHE A 18 -16.03 -18.04 16.54
C PHE A 18 -14.92 -19.04 16.80
N GLY A 19 -15.15 -19.93 17.74
CA GLY A 19 -14.31 -21.09 17.99
C GLY A 19 -14.86 -22.36 17.37
N HIS A 20 -14.30 -23.49 17.75
CA HIS A 20 -14.75 -24.81 17.35
C HIS A 20 -15.96 -25.31 18.14
N GLN A 21 -16.52 -26.43 17.71
CA GLN A 21 -17.60 -27.10 18.43
C GLN A 21 -17.14 -27.53 19.83
N SER A 22 -18.03 -27.46 20.83
CA SER A 22 -17.71 -27.66 22.26
C SER A 22 -17.05 -29.02 22.59
N HIS A 23 -17.34 -30.07 21.80
CA HIS A 23 -16.72 -31.39 21.99
C HIS A 23 -15.25 -31.45 21.54
N ARG A 24 -14.74 -30.45 20.81
CA ARG A 24 -13.34 -30.36 20.37
C ARG A 24 -12.48 -29.45 21.22
N CYS A 25 -13.05 -28.86 22.26
CA CYS A 25 -12.37 -27.88 23.08
C CYS A 25 -11.17 -28.48 23.82
N ASN A 26 -10.07 -27.75 23.87
CA ASN A 26 -8.97 -28.05 24.78
C ASN A 26 -9.28 -27.36 26.13
N PRO A 27 -9.24 -28.07 27.25
CA PRO A 27 -9.49 -27.49 28.57
C PRO A 27 -8.57 -26.32 28.92
N LYS A 28 -7.34 -26.29 28.41
CA LYS A 28 -6.39 -25.19 28.61
C LYS A 28 -6.81 -23.87 27.96
N MET A 29 -7.78 -23.92 27.03
CA MET A 29 -8.32 -22.73 26.38
C MET A 29 -9.52 -22.14 27.11
N GLU A 30 -10.03 -22.81 28.19
CA GLU A 30 -11.17 -22.35 28.99
C GLU A 30 -11.07 -20.88 29.45
N PRO A 31 -9.90 -20.37 29.89
CA PRO A 31 -9.74 -18.96 30.29
C PRO A 31 -10.00 -17.93 29.18
N TYR A 32 -9.89 -18.33 27.91
CA TYR A 32 -10.08 -17.48 26.74
C TYR A 32 -11.47 -17.59 26.09
N ILE A 33 -12.35 -18.44 26.70
CA ILE A 33 -13.69 -18.69 26.18
C ILE A 33 -14.68 -17.82 26.92
N TYR A 34 -15.41 -16.97 26.18
CA TYR A 34 -16.50 -16.15 26.76
C TYR A 34 -17.73 -16.98 27.09
N GLY A 35 -18.03 -18.01 26.30
CA GLY A 35 -19.18 -18.87 26.46
C GLY A 35 -19.42 -19.79 25.28
N SER A 36 -20.59 -20.39 25.19
CA SER A 36 -20.98 -21.23 24.06
C SER A 36 -22.39 -20.90 23.58
N ARG A 37 -22.58 -20.92 22.24
CA ARG A 37 -23.88 -20.74 21.60
C ARG A 37 -24.04 -21.77 20.48
N ASN A 38 -25.14 -22.47 20.44
CA ASN A 38 -25.41 -23.52 19.46
C ASN A 38 -24.27 -24.56 19.36
N SER A 39 -23.76 -25.00 20.52
CA SER A 39 -22.61 -25.93 20.62
C SER A 39 -21.31 -25.46 19.96
N ILE A 40 -21.16 -24.15 19.73
CA ILE A 40 -19.93 -23.52 19.24
C ILE A 40 -19.41 -22.61 20.36
N HIS A 41 -18.14 -22.69 20.69
CA HIS A 41 -17.49 -21.78 21.62
C HIS A 41 -17.34 -20.38 21.04
N ILE A 42 -17.48 -19.38 21.88
CA ILE A 42 -17.25 -17.98 21.56
C ILE A 42 -16.00 -17.54 22.32
N ILE A 43 -15.02 -17.05 21.58
CA ILE A 43 -13.73 -16.56 22.11
C ILE A 43 -13.93 -15.13 22.65
N ASP A 44 -13.31 -14.83 23.77
CA ASP A 44 -13.36 -13.51 24.40
C ASP A 44 -12.43 -12.52 23.69
N LEU A 45 -13.01 -11.69 22.83
CA LEU A 45 -12.26 -10.66 22.10
C LEU A 45 -11.70 -9.56 23.01
N ALA A 46 -12.22 -9.37 24.22
CA ALA A 46 -11.67 -8.41 25.18
C ALA A 46 -10.25 -8.81 25.61
N GLN A 47 -9.95 -10.11 25.65
CA GLN A 47 -8.61 -10.62 25.90
C GLN A 47 -7.77 -10.67 24.61
N THR A 48 -8.40 -10.98 23.46
CA THR A 48 -7.71 -11.05 22.17
C THR A 48 -7.08 -9.72 21.79
N VAL A 49 -7.78 -8.60 21.95
CA VAL A 49 -7.29 -7.27 21.53
C VAL A 49 -5.95 -6.91 22.16
N PRO A 50 -5.77 -6.91 23.51
CA PRO A 50 -4.48 -6.57 24.12
C PRO A 50 -3.37 -7.56 23.76
N LEU A 51 -3.67 -8.87 23.66
CA LEU A 51 -2.69 -9.89 23.30
C LEU A 51 -2.22 -9.73 21.85
N LEU A 52 -3.13 -9.43 20.94
CA LEU A 52 -2.79 -9.15 19.55
C LEU A 52 -1.95 -7.86 19.43
N HIS A 53 -2.29 -6.78 20.16
CA HIS A 53 -1.46 -5.58 20.22
C HIS A 53 -0.04 -5.87 20.71
N GLN A 54 0.10 -6.68 21.74
CA GLN A 54 1.42 -7.09 22.24
C GLN A 54 2.20 -7.89 21.19
N ALA A 55 1.54 -8.80 20.49
CA ALA A 55 2.12 -9.58 19.41
C ALA A 55 2.60 -8.68 18.25
N LEU A 56 1.77 -7.73 17.80
CA LEU A 56 2.12 -6.79 16.74
C LEU A 56 3.31 -5.89 17.12
N LYS A 57 3.33 -5.41 18.37
CA LYS A 57 4.48 -4.66 18.89
C LYS A 57 5.75 -5.48 18.85
N THR A 58 5.71 -6.75 19.25
CA THR A 58 6.86 -7.64 19.21
C THR A 58 7.36 -7.88 17.78
N VAL A 59 6.44 -8.01 16.80
CA VAL A 59 6.80 -8.10 15.39
C VAL A 59 7.55 -6.84 14.94
N SER A 60 6.98 -5.65 15.18
CA SER A 60 7.61 -4.37 14.81
C SER A 60 8.97 -4.19 15.48
N ASP A 61 9.09 -4.49 16.78
CA ASP A 61 10.33 -4.35 17.53
C ASP A 61 11.42 -5.35 17.08
N THR A 62 11.03 -6.57 16.69
CA THR A 62 11.96 -7.57 16.16
C THR A 62 12.49 -7.13 14.80
N VAL A 63 11.62 -6.71 13.91
CA VAL A 63 12.00 -6.27 12.56
C VAL A 63 12.81 -4.97 12.60
N ALA A 64 12.49 -4.03 13.50
CA ALA A 64 13.25 -2.79 13.68
C ALA A 64 14.71 -3.04 14.10
N LYS A 65 14.98 -4.16 14.76
CA LYS A 65 16.34 -4.60 15.10
C LYS A 65 17.04 -5.38 13.96
N GLY A 66 16.42 -5.47 12.79
CA GLY A 66 16.91 -6.27 11.66
C GLY A 66 16.60 -7.76 11.78
N GLY A 67 15.74 -8.17 12.72
CA GLY A 67 15.31 -9.55 12.91
C GLY A 67 14.36 -10.02 11.81
N ARG A 68 14.33 -11.33 11.58
CA ARG A 68 13.56 -12.02 10.54
C ARG A 68 12.33 -12.67 11.14
N VAL A 69 11.18 -12.47 10.50
CA VAL A 69 9.91 -13.08 10.88
C VAL A 69 9.56 -14.19 9.89
N LEU A 70 9.24 -15.37 10.38
CA LEU A 70 8.78 -16.47 9.57
C LEU A 70 7.27 -16.67 9.76
N PHE A 71 6.52 -16.50 8.71
CA PHE A 71 5.08 -16.76 8.64
C PHE A 71 4.84 -18.24 8.33
N VAL A 72 4.07 -18.93 9.15
CA VAL A 72 3.79 -20.37 9.01
C VAL A 72 2.29 -20.63 9.00
N GLY A 73 1.82 -21.28 7.96
CA GLY A 73 0.44 -21.72 7.87
C GLY A 73 0.22 -22.58 6.65
N THR A 74 0.15 -23.89 6.87
CA THR A 74 -0.06 -24.90 5.81
C THR A 74 -1.54 -25.26 5.62
N LYS A 75 -2.44 -24.58 6.36
CA LYS A 75 -3.88 -24.71 6.20
C LYS A 75 -4.30 -24.11 4.86
N ARG A 76 -5.17 -24.78 4.12
CA ARG A 76 -5.61 -24.33 2.78
C ARG A 76 -6.15 -22.90 2.78
N GLN A 77 -6.89 -22.51 3.83
CA GLN A 77 -7.44 -21.17 3.96
C GLN A 77 -6.38 -20.11 4.26
N ALA A 78 -5.24 -20.50 4.86
CA ALA A 78 -4.16 -19.58 5.27
C ALA A 78 -3.02 -19.50 4.25
N SER A 79 -2.83 -20.52 3.41
CA SER A 79 -1.67 -20.69 2.53
C SER A 79 -1.39 -19.48 1.66
N ASP A 80 -2.41 -18.97 0.98
CA ASP A 80 -2.25 -17.85 0.03
C ASP A 80 -2.09 -16.51 0.75
N GLU A 81 -2.86 -16.30 1.83
CA GLU A 81 -2.79 -15.07 2.65
C GLU A 81 -1.44 -14.92 3.35
N ILE A 82 -0.90 -16.02 3.89
CA ILE A 82 0.43 -16.06 4.50
C ILE A 82 1.53 -15.70 3.48
N ALA A 83 1.48 -16.28 2.28
CA ALA A 83 2.45 -15.99 1.24
C ALA A 83 2.36 -14.53 0.76
N ALA A 84 1.14 -14.01 0.59
CA ALA A 84 0.92 -12.62 0.18
C ALA A 84 1.39 -11.62 1.24
N ALA A 85 1.07 -11.87 2.53
CA ALA A 85 1.47 -11.03 3.65
C ALA A 85 2.99 -10.98 3.83
N ALA A 86 3.66 -12.14 3.81
CA ALA A 86 5.10 -12.22 3.95
C ALA A 86 5.84 -11.54 2.79
N LYS A 87 5.40 -11.74 1.55
CA LYS A 87 5.99 -11.06 0.38
C LYS A 87 5.84 -9.54 0.47
N ARG A 88 4.66 -9.04 0.87
CA ARG A 88 4.37 -7.61 1.01
C ARG A 88 5.24 -6.94 2.08
N SER A 89 5.57 -7.67 3.15
CA SER A 89 6.40 -7.18 4.26
C SER A 89 7.88 -7.54 4.14
N ALA A 90 8.33 -8.06 2.99
CA ALA A 90 9.69 -8.55 2.76
C ALA A 90 10.16 -9.54 3.86
N GLN A 91 9.23 -10.37 4.33
CA GLN A 91 9.48 -11.42 5.31
C GLN A 91 9.38 -12.82 4.67
N TYR A 92 9.62 -13.85 5.45
CA TYR A 92 9.72 -15.23 4.98
C TYR A 92 8.47 -16.03 5.31
N PHE A 93 8.19 -17.10 4.55
CA PHE A 93 7.00 -17.92 4.79
C PHE A 93 7.17 -19.39 4.47
N VAL A 94 6.32 -20.20 5.12
CA VAL A 94 6.10 -21.62 4.79
C VAL A 94 4.59 -21.84 4.74
N ASN A 95 4.07 -22.07 3.53
CA ASN A 95 2.64 -22.12 3.27
C ASN A 95 2.15 -23.45 2.69
N ALA A 96 3.05 -24.38 2.32
CA ALA A 96 2.66 -25.65 1.74
C ALA A 96 2.79 -26.82 2.74
N ARG A 97 3.97 -27.13 3.18
CA ARG A 97 4.24 -28.21 4.15
C ARG A 97 5.47 -27.90 4.97
N TRP A 98 5.33 -28.04 6.29
CA TRP A 98 6.50 -27.98 7.18
C TRP A 98 7.34 -29.25 7.02
N LEU A 99 8.61 -29.09 6.66
CA LEU A 99 9.55 -30.22 6.60
C LEU A 99 10.17 -30.41 7.98
N GLY A 100 10.17 -31.65 8.49
CA GLY A 100 10.81 -31.95 9.76
C GLY A 100 12.28 -31.57 9.75
N GLY A 101 12.73 -30.83 10.78
CA GLY A 101 14.09 -30.29 10.87
C GLY A 101 14.30 -28.98 10.14
N MET A 102 13.23 -28.28 9.73
CA MET A 102 13.33 -27.03 8.95
C MET A 102 14.11 -25.95 9.70
N LEU A 103 13.95 -25.84 11.01
CA LEU A 103 14.73 -24.94 11.86
C LEU A 103 15.90 -25.66 12.54
N THR A 104 15.64 -26.83 13.13
CA THR A 104 16.64 -27.57 13.94
C THR A 104 17.75 -28.21 13.12
N ASN A 105 17.53 -28.46 11.84
CA ASN A 105 18.54 -28.98 10.90
C ASN A 105 18.74 -28.02 9.71
N TRP A 106 18.95 -26.75 10.02
CA TRP A 106 19.11 -25.69 9.01
C TRP A 106 20.23 -25.99 8.00
N LYS A 107 21.28 -26.67 8.39
CA LYS A 107 22.38 -27.04 7.49
C LYS A 107 21.90 -27.89 6.30
N THR A 108 21.04 -28.86 6.54
CA THR A 108 20.47 -29.72 5.49
C THR A 108 19.45 -28.92 4.63
N ILE A 109 18.65 -28.07 5.26
CA ILE A 109 17.70 -27.21 4.55
C ILE A 109 18.44 -26.21 3.65
N SER A 110 19.52 -25.60 4.14
CA SER A 110 20.37 -24.69 3.36
C SER A 110 21.01 -25.40 2.15
N ALA A 111 21.42 -26.65 2.28
CA ALA A 111 21.91 -27.46 1.15
C ALA A 111 20.80 -27.69 0.11
N SER A 112 19.56 -27.94 0.55
CA SER A 112 18.42 -28.10 -0.34
C SER A 112 18.04 -26.80 -1.05
N ILE A 113 18.13 -25.64 -0.36
CA ILE A 113 17.98 -24.30 -0.95
C ILE A 113 19.06 -24.03 -2.00
N SER A 114 20.31 -24.39 -1.70
CA SER A 114 21.42 -24.26 -2.67
C SER A 114 21.19 -25.14 -3.90
N ARG A 115 20.59 -26.33 -3.72
CA ARG A 115 20.19 -27.20 -4.85
C ARG A 115 19.11 -26.54 -5.68
N LEU A 116 18.10 -25.93 -5.04
CA LEU A 116 17.02 -25.20 -5.74
C LEU A 116 17.61 -24.08 -6.61
N ARG A 117 18.49 -23.25 -6.06
CA ARG A 117 19.15 -22.15 -6.81
C ARG A 117 19.94 -22.69 -8.01
N LYS A 118 20.69 -23.77 -7.84
CA LYS A 118 21.43 -24.40 -8.95
C LYS A 118 20.51 -24.93 -10.06
N VAL A 119 19.35 -25.50 -9.68
CA VAL A 119 18.38 -25.98 -10.67
C VAL A 119 17.73 -24.80 -11.38
N ASP A 120 17.45 -23.70 -10.69
CA ASP A 120 16.93 -22.44 -11.29
C ASP A 120 17.93 -21.87 -12.31
N GLU A 121 19.22 -21.80 -11.98
CA GLU A 121 20.29 -21.36 -12.89
C GLU A 121 20.37 -22.23 -14.14
N LEU A 122 20.40 -23.58 -13.97
CA LEU A 122 20.46 -24.54 -15.08
C LEU A 122 19.25 -24.41 -16.03
N LEU A 123 18.06 -24.10 -15.51
CA LEU A 123 16.85 -23.90 -16.30
C LEU A 123 16.77 -22.48 -16.89
N GLY A 124 17.36 -21.48 -16.23
CA GLY A 124 17.35 -20.06 -16.65
C GLY A 124 18.28 -19.76 -17.83
N GLU A 125 19.44 -20.38 -17.93
CA GLU A 125 20.41 -20.18 -19.02
C GLU A 125 19.98 -20.80 -20.37
N GLY A 126 18.69 -21.02 -20.55
CA GLY A 126 18.13 -21.59 -21.76
C GLY A 126 18.32 -23.11 -21.88
N ALA A 127 18.75 -23.76 -20.78
CA ALA A 127 18.94 -25.21 -20.69
C ALA A 127 19.82 -25.74 -21.82
N LYS A 128 20.88 -25.00 -22.20
CA LYS A 128 21.81 -25.36 -23.27
C LYS A 128 22.47 -26.72 -22.93
N GLY A 129 22.36 -27.67 -23.84
CA GLY A 129 22.98 -29.02 -23.70
C GLY A 129 22.12 -30.05 -22.97
N LEU A 130 20.92 -29.68 -22.41
CA LEU A 130 20.02 -30.62 -21.77
C LEU A 130 19.02 -31.23 -22.75
N THR A 131 18.81 -32.55 -22.64
CA THR A 131 17.75 -33.24 -23.38
C THR A 131 16.36 -32.82 -22.85
N LYS A 132 15.30 -33.00 -23.68
CA LYS A 132 13.92 -32.73 -23.24
C LYS A 132 13.51 -33.50 -21.98
N LYS A 133 14.00 -34.71 -21.80
CA LYS A 133 13.73 -35.56 -20.64
C LYS A 133 14.38 -34.99 -19.38
N GLU A 134 15.66 -34.60 -19.47
CA GLU A 134 16.40 -33.99 -18.33
C GLU A 134 15.78 -32.65 -17.92
N ARG A 135 15.43 -31.80 -18.89
CA ARG A 135 14.72 -30.54 -18.61
C ARG A 135 13.42 -30.76 -17.85
N LEU A 136 12.62 -31.72 -18.28
CA LEU A 136 11.36 -32.07 -17.61
C LEU A 136 11.58 -32.60 -16.18
N MET A 137 12.63 -33.42 -15.98
CA MET A 137 12.98 -33.91 -14.63
C MET A 137 13.43 -32.77 -13.72
N LEU A 138 14.30 -31.88 -14.20
CA LEU A 138 14.77 -30.71 -13.45
C LEU A 138 13.63 -29.73 -13.15
N SER A 139 12.72 -29.49 -14.09
CA SER A 139 11.55 -28.65 -13.86
C SER A 139 10.67 -29.22 -12.75
N ARG A 140 10.40 -30.51 -12.74
CA ARG A 140 9.61 -31.18 -11.68
C ARG A 140 10.33 -31.12 -10.32
N GLU A 141 11.66 -31.29 -10.31
CA GLU A 141 12.47 -31.15 -9.10
C GLU A 141 12.40 -29.71 -8.57
N ARG A 142 12.58 -28.71 -9.45
CA ARG A 142 12.45 -27.28 -9.10
C ARG A 142 11.09 -27.00 -8.50
N ASP A 143 10.00 -27.38 -9.16
CA ASP A 143 8.63 -27.08 -8.73
C ASP A 143 8.34 -27.69 -7.34
N LYS A 144 8.86 -28.90 -7.08
CA LYS A 144 8.75 -29.55 -5.77
C LYS A 144 9.54 -28.81 -4.67
N LEU A 145 10.77 -28.38 -4.97
CA LEU A 145 11.60 -27.64 -4.03
C LEU A 145 11.07 -26.23 -3.81
N GLU A 146 10.62 -25.54 -4.87
CA GLU A 146 10.05 -24.19 -4.80
C GLU A 146 8.77 -24.18 -3.96
N THR A 147 7.90 -25.17 -4.12
CA THR A 147 6.69 -25.28 -3.29
C THR A 147 7.02 -25.45 -1.80
N ALA A 148 8.09 -26.15 -1.45
CA ALA A 148 8.43 -26.45 -0.07
C ALA A 148 9.34 -25.39 0.58
N LEU A 149 10.25 -24.78 -0.20
CA LEU A 149 11.35 -23.95 0.31
C LEU A 149 11.39 -22.54 -0.30
N GLY A 150 10.57 -22.25 -1.30
CA GLY A 150 10.59 -20.98 -2.02
C GLY A 150 10.43 -19.76 -1.10
N GLY A 151 9.54 -19.87 -0.10
CA GLY A 151 9.32 -18.78 0.85
C GLY A 151 10.46 -18.51 1.84
N ILE A 152 11.42 -19.42 1.97
CA ILE A 152 12.61 -19.28 2.85
C ILE A 152 13.93 -19.24 2.08
N LYS A 153 13.87 -19.18 0.75
CA LYS A 153 15.03 -19.21 -0.16
C LYS A 153 16.08 -18.16 0.19
N ASP A 154 15.64 -16.97 0.58
CA ASP A 154 16.51 -15.82 0.84
C ASP A 154 16.70 -15.51 2.35
N MET A 155 16.19 -16.37 3.24
CA MET A 155 16.23 -16.14 4.69
C MET A 155 17.66 -16.16 5.27
N GLY A 156 18.58 -16.94 4.69
CA GLY A 156 19.99 -16.97 5.05
C GLY A 156 20.33 -17.59 6.41
N GLY A 157 19.36 -17.88 7.27
CA GLY A 157 19.54 -18.45 8.61
C GLY A 157 18.19 -18.74 9.28
N VAL A 158 18.21 -19.12 10.55
CA VAL A 158 16.99 -19.31 11.35
C VAL A 158 16.31 -17.95 11.61
N PRO A 159 14.97 -17.90 11.72
CA PRO A 159 14.25 -16.67 12.03
C PRO A 159 14.39 -16.28 13.50
N ASP A 160 14.14 -15.02 13.80
CA ASP A 160 14.16 -14.46 15.16
C ASP A 160 12.77 -14.50 15.82
N LEU A 161 11.72 -14.63 15.00
CA LEU A 161 10.32 -14.71 15.43
C LEU A 161 9.53 -15.59 14.45
N VAL A 162 8.62 -16.39 14.98
CA VAL A 162 7.72 -17.23 14.16
C VAL A 162 6.27 -16.81 14.42
N PHE A 163 5.53 -16.55 13.34
CA PHE A 163 4.08 -16.32 13.38
C PHE A 163 3.35 -17.53 12.81
N VAL A 164 2.44 -18.14 13.58
CA VAL A 164 1.79 -19.40 13.25
C VAL A 164 0.27 -19.23 13.19
N ILE A 165 -0.35 -19.80 12.17
CA ILE A 165 -1.81 -20.00 12.10
C ILE A 165 -2.08 -21.51 12.15
N ASP A 166 -3.01 -21.90 13.04
CA ASP A 166 -3.36 -23.29 13.34
C ASP A 166 -2.23 -24.09 14.02
N THR A 167 -2.17 -23.98 15.36
CA THR A 167 -1.14 -24.65 16.17
C THR A 167 -1.19 -26.15 16.13
N ASN A 168 -2.38 -26.75 15.93
CA ASN A 168 -2.54 -28.19 15.87
C ASN A 168 -1.84 -28.75 14.64
N LYS A 169 -1.96 -28.08 13.50
CA LYS A 169 -1.37 -28.49 12.25
C LYS A 169 0.14 -28.23 12.24
N GLU A 170 0.54 -27.10 12.81
CA GLU A 170 1.94 -26.64 12.84
C GLU A 170 2.68 -27.00 14.14
N ALA A 171 2.19 -28.01 14.89
CA ALA A 171 2.78 -28.44 16.17
C ALA A 171 4.28 -28.80 16.04
N LEU A 172 4.73 -29.27 14.89
CA LEU A 172 6.14 -29.57 14.65
C LEU A 172 6.99 -28.30 14.54
N ALA A 173 6.47 -27.27 13.86
CA ALA A 173 7.13 -25.96 13.75
C ALA A 173 7.31 -25.31 15.13
N ILE A 174 6.25 -25.35 15.97
CA ILE A 174 6.26 -24.81 17.32
C ILE A 174 7.29 -25.55 18.20
N LYS A 175 7.33 -26.89 18.14
CA LYS A 175 8.32 -27.70 18.87
C LYS A 175 9.76 -27.38 18.45
N GLU A 176 10.01 -27.19 17.16
CA GLU A 176 11.33 -26.83 16.66
C GLU A 176 11.73 -25.41 17.07
N ALA A 177 10.81 -24.43 16.98
CA ALA A 177 11.06 -23.07 17.42
C ALA A 177 11.38 -23.02 18.93
N ASN A 178 10.60 -23.69 19.75
CA ASN A 178 10.82 -23.78 21.20
C ASN A 178 12.17 -24.44 21.54
N ARG A 179 12.58 -25.47 20.81
CA ARG A 179 13.89 -26.12 21.00
C ARG A 179 15.07 -25.15 20.74
N LEU A 180 14.88 -24.22 19.81
CA LEU A 180 15.85 -23.18 19.49
C LEU A 180 15.64 -21.88 20.27
N LYS A 181 14.66 -21.85 21.20
CA LYS A 181 14.27 -20.67 21.98
C LYS A 181 13.85 -19.48 21.13
N ILE A 182 13.29 -19.74 19.97
CA ILE A 182 12.72 -18.72 19.09
C ILE A 182 11.29 -18.44 19.57
N PRO A 183 10.93 -17.18 19.88
CA PRO A 183 9.59 -16.85 20.33
C PRO A 183 8.57 -17.12 19.23
N VAL A 184 7.40 -17.63 19.64
CA VAL A 184 6.29 -17.95 18.75
C VAL A 184 5.09 -17.06 19.07
N ILE A 185 4.56 -16.38 18.06
CA ILE A 185 3.23 -15.78 18.05
C ILE A 185 2.30 -16.79 17.39
N ALA A 186 1.21 -17.16 18.02
CA ALA A 186 0.27 -18.09 17.41
C ALA A 186 -1.18 -17.65 17.60
N ILE A 187 -1.96 -17.82 16.53
CA ILE A 187 -3.41 -17.74 16.58
C ILE A 187 -3.92 -19.05 17.18
N LEU A 188 -4.69 -18.94 18.26
CA LEU A 188 -5.17 -20.06 19.05
C LEU A 188 -6.69 -20.14 18.97
N ASP A 189 -7.20 -21.16 18.32
CA ASP A 189 -8.62 -21.51 18.40
C ASP A 189 -8.90 -22.35 19.66
N THR A 190 -10.13 -22.59 19.99
CA THR A 190 -10.58 -23.28 21.21
C THR A 190 -10.13 -24.75 21.31
N ASN A 191 -9.66 -25.35 20.21
CA ASN A 191 -9.09 -26.71 20.18
C ASN A 191 -7.56 -26.73 20.26
N SER A 192 -6.92 -25.56 20.39
CA SER A 192 -5.46 -25.39 20.39
C SER A 192 -4.85 -25.65 21.77
N ASP A 193 -3.53 -25.94 21.80
CA ASP A 193 -2.76 -26.00 23.04
C ASP A 193 -1.91 -24.72 23.16
N PRO A 194 -2.11 -23.90 24.21
CA PRO A 194 -1.33 -22.68 24.41
C PRO A 194 0.08 -22.91 24.93
N ASP A 195 0.43 -24.14 25.33
CA ASP A 195 1.74 -24.43 25.91
C ASP A 195 2.88 -24.20 24.93
N GLY A 196 3.93 -23.52 25.39
CA GLY A 196 5.10 -23.22 24.58
C GLY A 196 4.94 -22.09 23.59
N ILE A 197 3.87 -21.30 23.67
CA ILE A 197 3.64 -20.13 22.84
C ILE A 197 3.93 -18.88 23.66
N ALA A 198 4.90 -18.09 23.19
CA ALA A 198 5.35 -16.87 23.86
C ALA A 198 4.28 -15.75 23.79
N TYR A 199 3.58 -15.67 22.69
CA TYR A 199 2.53 -14.65 22.45
C TYR A 199 1.26 -15.32 21.93
N PRO A 200 0.41 -15.82 22.84
CA PRO A 200 -0.86 -16.44 22.46
C PRO A 200 -1.87 -15.37 22.03
N VAL A 201 -2.54 -15.58 20.91
CA VAL A 201 -3.63 -14.73 20.41
C VAL A 201 -4.86 -15.59 20.23
N PRO A 202 -5.77 -15.64 21.22
CA PRO A 202 -7.00 -16.42 21.12
C PRO A 202 -7.89 -15.85 20.01
N ALA A 203 -8.10 -16.61 18.95
CA ALA A 203 -8.92 -16.19 17.82
C ALA A 203 -9.19 -17.35 16.85
N ASN A 204 -10.18 -17.18 15.98
CA ASN A 204 -10.58 -18.14 14.96
C ASN A 204 -9.46 -18.35 13.91
N ASP A 205 -9.09 -19.59 13.68
CA ASP A 205 -8.08 -20.00 12.69
C ASP A 205 -8.68 -20.60 11.39
N ASP A 206 -10.02 -20.68 11.27
CA ASP A 206 -10.74 -21.25 10.13
C ASP A 206 -11.32 -20.20 9.18
N ALA A 207 -11.74 -19.05 9.69
CA ALA A 207 -12.41 -18.04 8.89
C ALA A 207 -11.42 -17.29 8.00
N GLY A 208 -11.54 -17.40 6.69
CA GLY A 208 -10.63 -16.75 5.73
C GLY A 208 -10.50 -15.23 5.94
N ARG A 209 -11.61 -14.52 6.25
CA ARG A 209 -11.58 -13.08 6.56
C ARG A 209 -10.80 -12.76 7.85
N ALA A 210 -10.88 -13.62 8.84
CA ALA A 210 -10.14 -13.46 10.09
C ALA A 210 -8.63 -13.70 9.84
N ILE A 211 -8.27 -14.76 9.12
CA ILE A 211 -6.91 -15.07 8.71
C ILE A 211 -6.30 -13.91 7.92
N GLN A 212 -7.02 -13.38 6.95
CA GLN A 212 -6.61 -12.24 6.14
C GLN A 212 -6.33 -11.01 7.01
N LEU A 213 -7.21 -10.72 7.98
CA LEU A 213 -7.02 -9.60 8.91
C LEU A 213 -5.75 -9.77 9.75
N TYR A 214 -5.51 -10.95 10.34
CA TYR A 214 -4.29 -11.18 11.12
C TYR A 214 -3.03 -11.06 10.28
N CYS A 215 -3.03 -11.68 9.09
CA CYS A 215 -1.91 -11.60 8.16
C CYS A 215 -1.63 -10.14 7.73
N ASP A 216 -2.66 -9.35 7.47
CA ASP A 216 -2.53 -7.94 7.13
C ASP A 216 -1.95 -7.11 8.28
N LEU A 217 -2.46 -7.30 9.50
CA LEU A 217 -1.96 -6.61 10.69
C LEU A 217 -0.49 -6.95 10.98
N VAL A 218 -0.12 -8.23 10.93
CA VAL A 218 1.27 -8.66 11.14
C VAL A 218 2.20 -8.13 10.05
N ALA A 219 1.76 -8.13 8.78
CA ALA A 219 2.54 -7.57 7.69
C ALA A 219 2.75 -6.06 7.84
N ARG A 220 1.73 -5.30 8.24
CA ARG A 220 1.84 -3.86 8.51
C ARG A 220 2.76 -3.58 9.70
N ALA A 221 2.70 -4.39 10.76
CA ALA A 221 3.62 -4.27 11.89
C ALA A 221 5.07 -4.54 11.49
N ALA A 222 5.32 -5.50 10.59
CA ALA A 222 6.64 -5.75 10.04
C ALA A 222 7.15 -4.58 9.17
N ILE A 223 6.29 -4.00 8.34
CA ILE A 223 6.61 -2.80 7.52
C ILE A 223 6.93 -1.60 8.41
N ASP A 224 6.14 -1.37 9.49
CA ASP A 224 6.46 -0.35 10.49
C ASP A 224 7.84 -0.58 11.13
N GLY A 225 8.15 -1.84 11.48
CA GLY A 225 9.46 -2.22 11.99
C GLY A 225 10.60 -1.92 11.02
N ILE A 226 10.45 -2.23 9.72
CA ILE A 226 11.43 -1.88 8.68
C ILE A 226 11.65 -0.37 8.64
N SER A 227 10.56 0.41 8.58
CA SER A 227 10.62 1.88 8.55
C SER A 227 11.33 2.46 9.78
N ARG A 228 11.03 1.95 10.98
CA ARG A 228 11.70 2.35 12.23
C ARG A 228 13.18 1.96 12.26
N GLY A 229 13.52 0.76 11.77
CA GLY A 229 14.90 0.29 11.72
C GLY A 229 15.77 1.10 10.76
N GLN A 230 15.25 1.44 9.60
CA GLN A 230 15.93 2.28 8.62
C GLN A 230 16.08 3.72 9.10
N GLY A 231 15.05 4.30 9.73
CA GLY A 231 15.14 5.62 10.35
C GLY A 231 16.17 5.69 11.48
N ALA A 232 16.33 4.63 12.28
CA ALA A 232 17.38 4.53 13.31
C ALA A 232 18.80 4.43 12.75
N GLN A 233 18.96 3.94 11.52
CA GLN A 233 20.25 3.88 10.82
C GLN A 233 20.60 5.15 10.05
N GLY A 234 19.79 6.24 10.19
CA GLY A 234 19.99 7.49 9.49
C GLY A 234 19.65 7.40 7.98
N VAL A 235 19.07 6.31 7.53
CA VAL A 235 18.42 6.24 6.24
C VAL A 235 17.06 6.91 6.43
N ASP A 236 17.01 8.17 6.05
CA ASP A 236 15.79 8.95 6.07
C ASP A 236 14.83 8.42 4.99
N ILE A 237 13.90 7.54 5.41
CA ILE A 237 12.84 7.04 4.53
C ILE A 237 11.63 7.94 4.55
N GLY A 238 11.68 9.07 5.20
CA GLY A 238 10.48 9.80 5.42
C GLY A 238 10.59 11.25 5.80
N GLU A 239 11.78 11.80 5.93
CA GLU A 239 11.89 13.11 5.37
C GLU A 239 11.62 12.88 3.89
N ALA A 240 10.41 13.11 3.46
CA ALA A 240 10.25 13.64 2.15
C ALA A 240 11.46 14.56 2.02
N GLU A 241 12.45 14.24 1.16
CA GLU A 241 13.09 15.32 0.48
C GLU A 241 11.90 16.24 0.26
N THR A 242 11.84 17.32 1.01
CA THR A 242 10.99 18.43 0.58
C THR A 242 11.35 18.46 -0.87
N PRO A 243 10.46 17.99 -1.77
CA PRO A 243 10.87 17.77 -3.13
C PRO A 243 11.60 19.05 -3.39
N VAL A 244 12.94 18.95 -3.62
CA VAL A 244 13.71 20.09 -4.03
C VAL A 244 12.81 20.49 -5.13
N ALA A 245 12.07 21.58 -4.90
CA ALA A 245 11.07 21.96 -5.84
C ALA A 245 11.90 21.97 -7.09
N GLU A 246 11.86 20.82 -7.85
CA GLU A 246 12.15 20.95 -9.25
C GLU A 246 11.34 22.15 -9.53
N PRO A 247 11.97 23.30 -9.94
CA PRO A 247 11.18 24.44 -10.24
C PRO A 247 10.09 23.84 -11.11
N LEU A 248 8.94 23.60 -10.49
CA LEU A 248 7.74 23.24 -11.21
C LEU A 248 7.81 24.24 -12.32
N PRO A 249 7.80 23.86 -13.63
CA PRO A 249 7.77 24.86 -14.66
C PRO A 249 6.75 25.83 -14.14
N GLU A 250 7.23 26.95 -13.68
CA GLU A 250 6.53 27.88 -12.81
C GLU A 250 5.14 27.95 -13.36
N THR A 251 4.20 27.34 -12.65
CA THR A 251 2.83 27.78 -12.81
C THR A 251 2.97 29.18 -12.35
N PRO A 252 2.95 30.20 -13.25
CA PRO A 252 3.21 31.55 -12.82
C PRO A 252 2.21 31.77 -11.69
N GLU A 253 2.74 31.95 -10.46
CA GLU A 253 1.98 32.68 -9.44
C GLU A 253 1.39 33.84 -10.19
N PRO A 254 0.14 34.23 -9.93
CA PRO A 254 -0.38 35.45 -10.48
C PRO A 254 0.57 36.54 -9.99
N GLU A 255 1.59 36.87 -10.82
CA GLU A 255 2.36 38.08 -10.65
C GLU A 255 1.33 39.20 -10.71
N ALA A 256 1.07 39.79 -9.57
CA ALA A 256 0.47 41.09 -9.53
C ALA A 256 1.30 41.98 -10.46
N SER A 257 0.64 42.52 -11.52
CA SER A 257 1.18 43.49 -12.48
C SER A 257 2.34 43.04 -13.38
N THR A 258 2.04 42.09 -14.28
CA THR A 258 2.62 42.17 -15.63
C THR A 258 1.61 42.87 -16.51
N THR A 259 1.98 43.95 -17.14
CA THR A 259 1.24 44.61 -18.20
C THR A 259 0.97 43.55 -19.27
N GLU A 260 -0.23 42.95 -19.24
CA GLU A 260 -0.67 41.99 -20.25
C GLU A 260 -0.59 42.73 -21.59
N GLN A 261 0.27 42.24 -22.45
CA GLN A 261 0.39 42.76 -23.82
C GLN A 261 -0.85 42.31 -24.59
N PHE A 262 -1.41 43.24 -25.37
CA PHE A 262 -2.57 42.96 -26.21
C PHE A 262 -2.24 41.79 -27.16
N GLU A 263 -3.05 40.72 -27.09
CA GLU A 263 -2.94 39.52 -27.95
C GLU A 263 -4.30 39.17 -28.53
N LEU A 264 -4.34 38.95 -29.85
CA LEU A 264 -5.51 38.47 -30.57
C LEU A 264 -5.60 36.93 -30.41
N LEU A 265 -6.74 36.44 -29.95
CA LEU A 265 -6.95 35.03 -29.73
C LEU A 265 -7.73 34.37 -30.87
N SER A 266 -7.37 33.15 -31.22
CA SER A 266 -8.15 32.35 -32.20
C SER A 266 -9.38 31.69 -31.59
N ALA A 267 -9.48 31.62 -30.26
CA ALA A 267 -10.62 31.15 -29.48
C ALA A 267 -10.59 31.73 -28.04
N PRO A 268 -11.71 31.88 -27.35
CA PRO A 268 -11.75 32.44 -26.00
C PRO A 268 -11.01 31.56 -25.00
N ARG A 269 -10.24 32.14 -24.08
CA ARG A 269 -9.60 31.45 -22.95
C ARG A 269 -10.61 31.31 -21.79
N GLY A 270 -11.42 30.26 -21.79
CA GLY A 270 -12.50 30.06 -20.81
C GLY A 270 -13.86 30.60 -21.30
N ALA A 271 -14.70 31.06 -20.37
CA ALA A 271 -15.95 31.70 -20.73
C ALA A 271 -15.68 33.11 -21.27
N PRO A 272 -16.23 33.50 -22.46
CA PRO A 272 -16.01 34.82 -23.01
C PRO A 272 -16.74 35.88 -22.15
N ASP A 273 -16.12 37.06 -22.00
CA ASP A 273 -16.70 38.15 -21.23
C ASP A 273 -17.85 38.85 -22.01
N ASP A 274 -18.78 39.42 -21.27
CA ASP A 274 -19.91 40.14 -21.88
C ASP A 274 -19.51 41.55 -22.34
N LEU A 275 -18.88 41.63 -23.52
CA LEU A 275 -18.41 42.87 -24.10
C LEU A 275 -19.57 43.87 -24.40
N ALA A 276 -20.84 43.46 -24.34
CA ALA A 276 -21.97 44.35 -24.51
C ALA A 276 -22.18 45.35 -23.35
N LYS A 277 -21.51 45.10 -22.21
CA LYS A 277 -21.52 46.04 -21.08
C LYS A 277 -20.67 47.30 -21.31
N LEU A 278 -19.83 47.30 -22.32
CA LEU A 278 -19.08 48.49 -22.72
C LEU A 278 -20.01 49.50 -23.43
N THR A 279 -19.90 50.77 -23.05
CA THR A 279 -20.69 51.85 -23.64
C THR A 279 -20.39 51.98 -25.13
N GLY A 280 -21.45 51.94 -25.95
CA GLY A 280 -21.30 52.05 -27.41
C GLY A 280 -21.03 50.72 -28.12
N VAL A 281 -20.98 49.59 -27.42
CA VAL A 281 -20.78 48.24 -27.97
C VAL A 281 -22.13 47.53 -28.06
N GLY A 282 -22.69 47.43 -29.24
CA GLY A 282 -23.93 46.69 -29.52
C GLY A 282 -23.63 45.25 -29.98
N PRO A 283 -24.67 44.38 -30.08
CA PRO A 283 -24.51 42.98 -30.45
C PRO A 283 -23.73 42.72 -31.75
N GLN A 284 -23.86 43.61 -32.72
CA GLN A 284 -23.13 43.54 -34.00
C GLN A 284 -21.65 43.86 -33.84
N ILE A 285 -21.29 44.74 -32.88
CA ILE A 285 -19.91 45.12 -32.58
C ILE A 285 -19.26 44.00 -31.79
N VAL A 286 -19.96 43.41 -30.82
CA VAL A 286 -19.48 42.22 -30.08
C VAL A 286 -19.11 41.10 -31.05
N LYS A 287 -19.97 40.81 -32.03
CA LYS A 287 -19.73 39.79 -33.03
C LYS A 287 -18.46 40.07 -33.84
N LYS A 288 -18.24 41.30 -34.27
CA LYS A 288 -17.03 41.71 -35.01
C LYS A 288 -15.77 41.64 -34.15
N LEU A 289 -15.83 41.99 -32.86
CA LEU A 289 -14.72 41.86 -31.91
C LEU A 289 -14.34 40.41 -31.73
N ASN A 290 -15.31 39.53 -31.55
CA ASN A 290 -15.07 38.09 -31.41
C ASN A 290 -14.50 37.47 -32.70
N GLU A 291 -15.01 37.88 -33.88
CA GLU A 291 -14.46 37.45 -35.17
C GLU A 291 -13.01 37.92 -35.38
N HIS A 292 -12.61 39.01 -34.74
CA HIS A 292 -11.25 39.56 -34.79
C HIS A 292 -10.36 39.04 -33.67
N GLY A 293 -10.83 38.12 -32.80
CA GLY A 293 -10.07 37.50 -31.75
C GLY A 293 -10.03 38.26 -30.42
N VAL A 294 -10.98 39.17 -30.19
CA VAL A 294 -11.16 39.90 -28.92
C VAL A 294 -12.36 39.35 -28.20
N PHE A 295 -12.17 38.63 -27.11
CA PHE A 295 -13.21 37.93 -26.34
C PHE A 295 -13.29 38.38 -24.89
N HIS A 296 -12.22 39.04 -24.35
CA HIS A 296 -12.08 39.30 -22.93
C HIS A 296 -11.79 40.78 -22.64
N TYR A 297 -12.23 41.27 -21.48
CA TYR A 297 -11.96 42.64 -21.04
C TYR A 297 -10.45 42.93 -20.91
N TRP A 298 -9.65 41.97 -20.47
CA TRP A 298 -8.21 42.16 -20.33
C TRP A 298 -7.49 42.50 -21.65
N GLN A 299 -7.99 41.95 -22.78
CA GLN A 299 -7.45 42.27 -24.10
C GLN A 299 -7.65 43.75 -24.45
N LEU A 300 -8.85 44.29 -24.17
CA LEU A 300 -9.12 45.70 -24.38
C LEU A 300 -8.40 46.61 -23.38
N ALA A 301 -8.24 46.14 -22.14
CA ALA A 301 -7.56 46.87 -21.07
C ALA A 301 -6.04 47.00 -21.30
N ALA A 302 -5.44 46.01 -21.96
CA ALA A 302 -4.00 45.97 -22.27
C ALA A 302 -3.62 46.74 -23.52
N MET A 303 -4.58 47.17 -24.35
CA MET A 303 -4.31 47.89 -25.60
C MET A 303 -3.56 49.21 -25.41
N THR A 304 -2.53 49.39 -26.23
CA THR A 304 -1.83 50.65 -26.38
C THR A 304 -2.64 51.59 -27.30
N PRO A 305 -2.40 52.92 -27.31
CA PRO A 305 -3.07 53.86 -28.21
C PRO A 305 -2.93 53.49 -29.69
N ASP A 306 -1.75 52.96 -30.10
CA ASP A 306 -1.49 52.54 -31.48
C ASP A 306 -2.26 51.27 -31.88
N GLU A 307 -2.41 50.32 -30.93
CA GLU A 307 -3.23 49.12 -31.12
C GLU A 307 -4.70 49.41 -31.17
N THR A 308 -5.16 50.36 -30.34
CA THR A 308 -6.53 50.89 -30.35
C THR A 308 -6.88 51.51 -31.71
N ALA A 309 -5.93 52.28 -32.30
CA ALA A 309 -6.12 52.89 -33.62
C ALA A 309 -6.16 51.85 -34.74
N LYS A 310 -5.32 50.79 -34.63
CA LYS A 310 -5.32 49.66 -35.60
C LYS A 310 -6.62 48.88 -35.53
N LEU A 311 -7.09 48.47 -34.33
CA LEU A 311 -8.36 47.78 -34.17
C LEU A 311 -9.53 48.59 -34.72
N ASP A 312 -9.55 49.90 -34.47
CA ASP A 312 -10.60 50.80 -34.97
C ASP A 312 -10.58 50.87 -36.51
N ALA A 313 -9.40 50.91 -37.14
CA ALA A 313 -9.24 50.92 -38.59
C ALA A 313 -9.66 49.58 -39.22
N ASP A 314 -9.22 48.45 -38.66
CA ASP A 314 -9.51 47.09 -39.15
C ASP A 314 -11.00 46.77 -39.12
N LEU A 315 -11.67 47.16 -38.04
CA LEU A 315 -13.11 46.89 -37.84
C LEU A 315 -14.02 48.04 -38.36
N ARG A 316 -13.41 49.14 -38.86
CA ARG A 316 -14.09 50.33 -39.41
C ARG A 316 -15.09 50.96 -38.41
N PHE A 317 -14.65 51.20 -37.18
CA PHE A 317 -15.46 51.78 -36.12
C PHE A 317 -15.41 53.33 -36.10
N ASN A 318 -14.65 53.93 -36.99
CA ASN A 318 -14.55 55.38 -37.16
C ASN A 318 -14.19 56.16 -35.91
N GLY A 319 -13.15 55.74 -35.17
CA GLY A 319 -12.65 56.39 -33.98
C GLY A 319 -13.44 56.09 -32.70
N ARG A 320 -14.36 55.11 -32.71
CA ARG A 320 -15.20 54.79 -31.55
C ARG A 320 -14.40 54.21 -30.38
N VAL A 321 -13.45 53.33 -30.65
CA VAL A 321 -12.68 52.65 -29.59
C VAL A 321 -11.98 53.65 -28.66
N ALA A 322 -11.37 54.69 -29.27
CA ALA A 322 -10.72 55.76 -28.53
C ALA A 322 -11.72 56.77 -27.92
N ARG A 323 -12.75 57.18 -28.71
CA ARG A 323 -13.75 58.17 -28.28
C ARG A 323 -14.55 57.68 -27.09
N ASP A 324 -15.00 56.43 -27.12
CA ASP A 324 -15.85 55.85 -26.09
C ASP A 324 -14.97 55.18 -24.97
N LYS A 325 -13.63 55.33 -25.03
CA LYS A 325 -12.65 54.89 -24.00
C LYS A 325 -12.83 53.44 -23.56
N TRP A 326 -12.92 52.52 -24.53
CA TRP A 326 -13.16 51.09 -24.21
C TRP A 326 -12.08 50.46 -23.35
N SER A 327 -10.82 50.87 -23.46
CA SER A 327 -9.72 50.36 -22.61
C SER A 327 -9.91 50.78 -21.14
N GLU A 328 -10.33 52.02 -20.86
CA GLU A 328 -10.59 52.49 -19.51
C GLU A 328 -11.82 51.79 -18.90
N GLN A 329 -12.89 51.59 -19.72
CA GLN A 329 -14.10 50.88 -19.27
C GLN A 329 -13.81 49.41 -19.00
N ALA A 330 -13.02 48.74 -19.85
CA ALA A 330 -12.62 47.36 -19.64
C ALA A 330 -11.81 47.17 -18.33
N ARG A 331 -10.88 48.09 -18.02
CA ARG A 331 -10.18 48.10 -16.73
C ARG A 331 -11.12 48.29 -15.55
N ALA A 332 -12.12 49.16 -15.67
CA ALA A 332 -13.08 49.37 -14.58
C ALA A 332 -13.99 48.14 -14.35
N LEU A 333 -14.38 47.42 -15.42
CA LEU A 333 -15.18 46.22 -15.32
C LEU A 333 -14.36 45.03 -14.72
N MET A 334 -13.10 44.89 -15.07
CA MET A 334 -12.19 43.89 -14.46
C MET A 334 -11.94 44.14 -12.96
N ALA A 335 -11.97 45.36 -12.52
CA ALA A 335 -11.81 45.72 -11.09
C ALA A 335 -13.09 45.54 -10.28
N ALA A 336 -14.23 45.30 -10.92
CA ALA A 336 -15.56 45.15 -10.32
C ALA A 336 -16.02 43.67 -10.20
N GLU A 337 -15.33 42.75 -10.86
CA GLU A 337 -15.45 41.30 -10.73
C GLU A 337 -14.42 40.73 -9.74
#